data_7a0923f410927187b323b507d73b75c2
#
_entry.id   7a0923f410927187b323b507d73b75c2
#
_cell.length_a   1.000
_cell.length_b   1.000
_cell.length_c   1.000
_cell.angle_alpha   90.00
_cell.angle_beta   90.00
_cell.angle_gamma   90.00
#
_symmetry.space_group_name_H-M   'P 1'
#
loop_
_entity.id
_entity.type
_entity.pdbx_description
1 polymer ?
#
loop_
_entity_poly.entity_id
_entity_poly.type
_entity_poly.pdbx_seq_one_letter_code
_entity_poly.pdbx_strand_id
1 'polypeptide(L)'
;MKQPLLSKFFIAIIFSFTLLFTGCSSSEKTEPENADPVEANIKMYTHVWDEIINKGKLDMFNDSNFTKDVVMHASPADIVGIDSARAYYANYLTGFSHITFTIKDVFGQGNKLVKHWNFSGTHTGIFFGIPATGKKVSIDGVTLVRMSNGKIAEERDFFDNLDFMTQLGLMPSAGK
;
A
#
# COMPACT_ATOMS: atom_id res chain seq x y z
N MET A 1 93.86 -0.79 39.34
CA MET A 1 94.39 0.57 39.51
C MET A 1 93.63 1.51 38.55
N LYS A 2 92.93 2.48 39.12
CA LYS A 2 92.55 3.82 38.58
C LYS A 2 91.67 3.83 37.28
N GLN A 3 90.39 4.09 37.47
CA GLN A 3 89.50 4.77 36.55
C GLN A 3 90.01 6.20 36.21
N PRO A 4 89.55 6.79 35.08
CA PRO A 4 88.68 7.93 35.28
C PRO A 4 87.44 7.98 34.36
N LEU A 5 86.51 8.58 34.96
CA LEU A 5 85.28 9.24 34.59
C LEU A 5 85.34 9.93 33.23
N LEU A 6 84.35 9.67 32.36
CA LEU A 6 83.95 10.61 31.28
C LEU A 6 82.46 10.84 31.29
N SER A 7 82.17 12.08 31.50
CA SER A 7 80.88 12.75 31.47
C SER A 7 80.16 12.54 30.12
N LYS A 8 78.94 12.09 30.17
CA LYS A 8 78.09 12.04 29.02
C LYS A 8 77.08 13.17 29.05
N PHE A 9 77.26 14.10 28.16
CA PHE A 9 76.28 15.14 27.87
C PHE A 9 75.10 14.47 27.20
N PHE A 10 73.88 14.53 27.79
CA PHE A 10 72.63 14.19 27.19
C PHE A 10 72.05 15.43 26.49
N ILE A 11 72.11 15.44 25.19
CA ILE A 11 71.34 16.44 24.37
C ILE A 11 69.91 15.87 24.21
N ALA A 12 68.99 16.47 24.87
CA ALA A 12 67.56 16.21 24.71
C ALA A 12 67.05 16.90 23.44
N ILE A 13 66.85 16.12 22.36
CA ILE A 13 66.17 16.59 21.18
C ILE A 13 64.66 16.45 21.45
N ILE A 14 64.00 17.58 21.68
CA ILE A 14 62.55 17.67 21.78
C ILE A 14 61.99 17.63 20.36
N PHE A 15 61.48 16.47 19.94
CA PHE A 15 60.78 16.32 18.69
C PHE A 15 59.33 16.78 18.91
N SER A 16 59.03 18.00 18.52
CA SER A 16 57.69 18.56 18.55
C SER A 16 56.90 17.92 17.42
N PHE A 17 56.06 16.91 17.76
CA PHE A 17 55.14 16.24 16.84
C PHE A 17 53.86 17.08 16.76
N THR A 18 53.80 17.99 15.80
CA THR A 18 52.56 18.70 15.44
C THR A 18 51.64 17.76 14.74
N LEU A 19 50.61 17.23 15.44
CA LEU A 19 49.51 16.53 14.82
C LEU A 19 48.65 17.56 14.05
N LEU A 20 48.79 17.55 12.75
CA LEU A 20 47.80 18.12 11.83
C LEU A 20 46.58 17.21 11.80
N PHE A 21 45.55 17.55 12.59
CA PHE A 21 44.20 16.97 12.35
C PHE A 21 43.66 17.58 11.08
N THR A 22 43.86 16.88 9.95
CA THR A 22 43.03 17.07 8.78
C THR A 22 41.68 16.45 9.10
N GLY A 23 40.74 17.27 9.53
CA GLY A 23 39.34 16.91 9.66
C GLY A 23 38.81 16.55 8.28
N CYS A 24 38.78 15.24 7.96
CA CYS A 24 38.02 14.72 6.87
C CYS A 24 36.54 14.83 7.29
N SER A 25 35.88 15.93 6.88
CA SER A 25 34.43 16.01 6.93
C SER A 25 33.90 15.01 5.90
N SER A 26 33.74 13.74 6.31
CA SER A 26 32.90 12.81 5.58
C SER A 26 31.48 13.35 5.71
N SER A 27 31.00 14.03 4.67
CA SER A 27 29.56 14.18 4.52
C SER A 27 29.02 12.75 4.41
N GLU A 28 28.47 12.24 5.51
CA GLU A 28 27.58 11.11 5.49
C GLU A 28 26.48 11.48 4.49
N LYS A 29 26.58 10.93 3.28
CA LYS A 29 25.40 10.77 2.45
C LYS A 29 24.49 9.88 3.28
N THR A 30 23.51 10.47 3.92
CA THR A 30 22.33 9.74 4.40
C THR A 30 21.77 9.04 3.17
N GLU A 31 22.08 7.74 3.01
CA GLU A 31 21.30 6.90 2.10
C GLU A 31 19.86 7.06 2.54
N PRO A 32 18.90 7.16 1.59
CA PRO A 32 17.49 7.25 1.95
C PRO A 32 17.21 6.04 2.84
N GLU A 33 16.84 6.33 4.08
CA GLU A 33 16.39 5.37 5.08
C GLU A 33 15.50 4.36 4.35
N ASN A 34 15.88 3.09 4.35
CA ASN A 34 15.14 2.01 3.68
C ASN A 34 13.71 2.07 4.18
N ALA A 35 12.82 2.71 3.41
CA ALA A 35 11.41 2.76 3.74
C ALA A 35 10.95 1.31 3.94
N ASP A 36 10.31 1.03 5.07
CA ASP A 36 9.79 -0.29 5.37
C ASP A 36 8.99 -0.78 4.14
N PRO A 37 9.34 -1.92 3.55
CA PRO A 37 8.63 -2.45 2.38
C PRO A 37 7.11 -2.52 2.60
N VAL A 38 6.66 -2.68 3.84
CA VAL A 38 5.24 -2.67 4.21
C VAL A 38 4.64 -1.27 4.04
N GLU A 39 5.32 -0.22 4.50
CA GLU A 39 4.85 1.16 4.32
C GLU A 39 4.79 1.57 2.85
N ALA A 40 5.80 1.19 2.07
CA ALA A 40 5.80 1.44 0.63
C ALA A 40 4.62 0.73 -0.06
N ASN A 41 4.34 -0.52 0.31
CA ASN A 41 3.20 -1.28 -0.18
C ASN A 41 1.86 -0.63 0.22
N ILE A 42 1.71 -0.21 1.48
CA ILE A 42 0.50 0.49 1.97
C ILE A 42 0.25 1.77 1.17
N LYS A 43 1.28 2.59 1.00
CA LYS A 43 1.18 3.85 0.26
C LYS A 43 0.77 3.63 -1.20
N MET A 44 1.40 2.69 -1.88
CA MET A 44 1.06 2.34 -3.26
C MET A 44 -0.37 1.81 -3.35
N TYR A 45 -0.72 0.86 -2.49
CA TYR A 45 -2.01 0.20 -2.44
C TYR A 45 -3.17 1.20 -2.22
N THR A 46 -3.04 2.08 -1.22
CA THR A 46 -4.06 3.08 -0.91
C THR A 46 -4.22 4.10 -2.05
N HIS A 47 -3.11 4.53 -2.65
CA HIS A 47 -3.14 5.43 -3.80
C HIS A 47 -3.86 4.81 -5.00
N VAL A 48 -3.54 3.56 -5.34
CA VAL A 48 -4.15 2.86 -6.49
C VAL A 48 -5.66 2.75 -6.32
N TRP A 49 -6.15 2.35 -5.15
CA TRP A 49 -7.59 2.21 -4.92
C TRP A 49 -8.33 3.54 -4.84
N ASP A 50 -7.71 4.61 -4.32
CA ASP A 50 -8.29 5.95 -4.38
C ASP A 50 -8.45 6.42 -5.84
N GLU A 51 -7.43 6.24 -6.66
CA GLU A 51 -7.47 6.62 -8.08
C GLU A 51 -8.53 5.82 -8.85
N ILE A 52 -8.63 4.51 -8.60
CA ILE A 52 -9.62 3.65 -9.28
C ILE A 52 -11.04 4.05 -8.90
N ILE A 53 -11.37 4.05 -7.61
CA ILE A 53 -12.77 4.13 -7.18
C ILE A 53 -13.25 5.57 -7.07
N ASN A 54 -12.50 6.47 -6.45
CA ASN A 54 -12.93 7.86 -6.26
C ASN A 54 -12.75 8.72 -7.51
N LYS A 55 -11.74 8.42 -8.36
CA LYS A 55 -11.44 9.20 -9.55
C LYS A 55 -11.81 8.49 -10.86
N GLY A 56 -12.29 7.25 -10.79
CA GLY A 56 -12.76 6.48 -11.94
C GLY A 56 -11.63 6.05 -12.89
N LYS A 57 -10.38 6.03 -12.44
CA LYS A 57 -9.22 5.75 -13.28
C LYS A 57 -8.98 4.24 -13.44
N LEU A 58 -9.72 3.62 -14.35
CA LEU A 58 -9.57 2.19 -14.66
C LEU A 58 -8.21 1.85 -15.31
N ASP A 59 -7.48 2.81 -15.84
CA ASP A 59 -6.13 2.65 -16.37
C ASP A 59 -5.08 2.34 -15.29
N MET A 60 -5.41 2.56 -14.01
CA MET A 60 -4.60 2.10 -12.89
C MET A 60 -4.51 0.57 -12.79
N PHE A 61 -5.46 -0.17 -13.41
CA PHE A 61 -5.31 -1.61 -13.66
C PHE A 61 -4.28 -1.84 -14.76
N ASN A 62 -3.01 -1.88 -14.40
CA ASN A 62 -1.87 -2.04 -15.31
C ASN A 62 -0.73 -2.83 -14.65
N ASP A 63 0.27 -3.21 -15.46
CA ASP A 63 1.43 -4.00 -15.04
C ASP A 63 2.34 -3.29 -14.01
N SER A 64 2.19 -1.98 -13.80
CA SER A 64 2.95 -1.26 -12.76
C SER A 64 2.35 -1.47 -11.37
N ASN A 65 1.02 -1.62 -11.28
CA ASN A 65 0.29 -1.70 -10.02
C ASN A 65 -0.15 -3.12 -9.65
N PHE A 66 -0.40 -3.96 -10.65
CA PHE A 66 -0.90 -5.33 -10.45
C PHE A 66 0.05 -6.36 -11.07
N THR A 67 0.07 -7.57 -10.52
CA THR A 67 0.69 -8.69 -11.24
C THR A 67 -0.19 -9.07 -12.43
N LYS A 68 0.41 -9.62 -13.51
CA LYS A 68 -0.33 -10.01 -14.72
C LYS A 68 -1.43 -11.03 -14.44
N ASP A 69 -1.17 -11.90 -13.48
CA ASP A 69 -2.01 -12.99 -13.01
C ASP A 69 -2.75 -12.66 -11.71
N VAL A 70 -2.96 -11.37 -11.43
CA VAL A 70 -3.69 -10.93 -10.23
C VAL A 70 -5.00 -11.69 -10.06
N VAL A 71 -5.31 -12.07 -8.81
CA VAL A 71 -6.53 -12.80 -8.47
C VAL A 71 -7.39 -11.95 -7.54
N MET A 72 -8.59 -11.61 -7.96
CA MET A 72 -9.64 -11.09 -7.10
C MET A 72 -10.56 -12.24 -6.73
N HIS A 73 -10.50 -12.68 -5.48
CA HIS A 73 -11.32 -13.79 -5.01
C HIS A 73 -12.77 -13.37 -4.87
N ALA A 74 -13.61 -13.87 -5.73
CA ALA A 74 -15.04 -13.57 -5.78
C ALA A 74 -15.88 -14.87 -5.85
N SER A 75 -17.16 -14.76 -5.61
CA SER A 75 -18.12 -15.85 -5.75
C SER A 75 -19.01 -15.58 -6.97
N PRO A 76 -19.33 -16.57 -7.82
CA PRO A 76 -19.02 -18.00 -7.67
C PRO A 76 -17.63 -18.41 -8.20
N ALA A 77 -16.88 -17.50 -8.83
CA ALA A 77 -15.57 -17.79 -9.41
C ALA A 77 -14.61 -16.62 -9.22
N ASP A 78 -13.34 -16.93 -9.07
CA ASP A 78 -12.27 -15.95 -9.01
C ASP A 78 -12.13 -15.19 -10.33
N ILE A 79 -11.76 -13.92 -10.23
CA ILE A 79 -11.48 -13.03 -11.35
C ILE A 79 -9.97 -12.99 -11.51
N VAL A 80 -9.46 -13.48 -12.64
CA VAL A 80 -8.03 -13.64 -12.87
C VAL A 80 -7.55 -12.73 -13.99
N GLY A 81 -6.46 -12.02 -13.72
CA GLY A 81 -5.79 -11.13 -14.65
C GLY A 81 -6.30 -9.71 -14.64
N ILE A 82 -5.42 -8.81 -15.09
CA ILE A 82 -5.63 -7.35 -15.04
C ILE A 82 -6.88 -6.91 -15.79
N ASP A 83 -7.10 -7.43 -17.01
CA ASP A 83 -8.23 -7.00 -17.83
C ASP A 83 -9.57 -7.47 -17.25
N SER A 84 -9.59 -8.68 -16.66
CA SER A 84 -10.78 -9.20 -15.98
C SER A 84 -11.08 -8.39 -14.71
N ALA A 85 -10.06 -8.05 -13.92
CA ALA A 85 -10.20 -7.21 -12.74
C ALA A 85 -10.71 -5.80 -13.10
N ARG A 86 -10.15 -5.19 -14.16
CA ARG A 86 -10.62 -3.90 -14.69
C ARG A 86 -12.10 -3.96 -15.09
N ALA A 87 -12.50 -4.99 -15.84
CA ALA A 87 -13.89 -5.14 -16.27
C ALA A 87 -14.85 -5.37 -15.10
N TYR A 88 -14.41 -6.11 -14.08
CA TYR A 88 -15.19 -6.33 -12.85
C TYR A 88 -15.46 -5.03 -12.10
N TYR A 89 -14.41 -4.24 -11.83
CA TYR A 89 -14.56 -2.97 -11.10
C TYR A 89 -15.24 -1.88 -11.92
N ALA A 90 -15.21 -1.96 -13.25
CA ALA A 90 -15.99 -1.06 -14.11
C ALA A 90 -17.50 -1.13 -13.80
N ASN A 91 -18.04 -2.29 -13.36
CA ASN A 91 -19.44 -2.40 -12.96
C ASN A 91 -19.80 -1.51 -11.76
N TYR A 92 -18.87 -1.28 -10.81
CA TYR A 92 -19.11 -0.37 -9.71
C TYR A 92 -19.17 1.08 -10.19
N LEU A 93 -18.25 1.49 -11.08
CA LEU A 93 -18.18 2.86 -11.59
C LEU A 93 -19.33 3.21 -12.52
N THR A 94 -19.85 2.22 -13.27
CA THR A 94 -21.01 2.42 -14.15
C THR A 94 -22.34 2.22 -13.45
N GLY A 95 -22.39 1.37 -12.43
CA GLY A 95 -23.60 1.05 -11.67
C GLY A 95 -23.97 2.11 -10.64
N PHE A 96 -22.98 2.85 -10.12
CA PHE A 96 -23.21 3.81 -9.05
C PHE A 96 -22.80 5.23 -9.45
N SER A 97 -23.55 6.22 -8.95
CA SER A 97 -23.18 7.64 -8.96
C SER A 97 -22.90 8.11 -7.53
N HIS A 98 -22.28 9.31 -7.40
CA HIS A 98 -21.92 9.89 -6.11
C HIS A 98 -21.13 8.93 -5.23
N ILE A 99 -20.21 8.21 -5.86
CA ILE A 99 -19.35 7.24 -5.16
C ILE A 99 -18.43 7.99 -4.20
N THR A 100 -18.33 7.44 -2.99
CA THR A 100 -17.30 7.78 -2.02
C THR A 100 -16.72 6.47 -1.49
N PHE A 101 -15.42 6.30 -1.68
CA PHE A 101 -14.66 5.17 -1.16
C PHE A 101 -13.68 5.68 -0.12
N THR A 102 -13.86 5.28 1.12
CA THR A 102 -13.01 5.69 2.23
C THR A 102 -12.22 4.51 2.73
N ILE A 103 -10.91 4.57 2.61
CA ILE A 103 -10.01 3.64 3.28
C ILE A 103 -9.84 4.16 4.71
N LYS A 104 -10.40 3.43 5.67
CA LYS A 104 -10.41 3.81 7.09
C LYS A 104 -9.09 3.47 7.78
N ASP A 105 -8.53 2.31 7.42
CA ASP A 105 -7.28 1.82 7.97
C ASP A 105 -6.62 0.81 7.02
N VAL A 106 -5.29 0.78 7.00
CA VAL A 106 -4.50 -0.26 6.33
C VAL A 106 -3.30 -0.59 7.20
N PHE A 107 -3.11 -1.84 7.47
CA PHE A 107 -1.93 -2.35 8.16
C PHE A 107 -1.45 -3.64 7.53
N GLY A 108 -0.23 -4.07 7.84
CA GLY A 108 0.30 -5.28 7.22
C GLY A 108 1.57 -5.81 7.86
N GLN A 109 2.02 -6.93 7.32
CA GLN A 109 3.28 -7.56 7.68
C GLN A 109 3.88 -8.26 6.46
N GLY A 110 5.12 -7.94 6.13
CA GLY A 110 5.78 -8.50 4.95
C GLY A 110 5.03 -8.15 3.66
N ASN A 111 4.51 -9.15 2.98
CA ASN A 111 3.77 -8.98 1.74
C ASN A 111 2.24 -9.09 1.90
N LYS A 112 1.74 -9.05 3.12
CA LYS A 112 0.30 -9.14 3.42
C LYS A 112 -0.20 -7.84 3.98
N LEU A 113 -1.33 -7.35 3.45
CA LEU A 113 -2.02 -6.18 3.98
C LEU A 113 -3.46 -6.54 4.34
N VAL A 114 -4.02 -5.77 5.26
CA VAL A 114 -5.45 -5.77 5.58
C VAL A 114 -5.94 -4.34 5.42
N LYS A 115 -6.98 -4.14 4.60
CA LYS A 115 -7.63 -2.85 4.38
C LYS A 115 -9.02 -2.87 5.00
N HIS A 116 -9.33 -1.92 5.88
CA HIS A 116 -10.69 -1.62 6.33
C HIS A 116 -11.22 -0.43 5.52
N TRP A 117 -12.39 -0.57 4.92
CA TRP A 117 -12.94 0.43 4.00
C TRP A 117 -14.45 0.61 4.16
N ASN A 118 -14.95 1.74 3.65
CA ASN A 118 -16.36 1.98 3.40
C ASN A 118 -16.54 2.36 1.93
N PHE A 119 -17.56 1.80 1.30
CA PHE A 119 -18.05 2.19 -0.01
C PHE A 119 -19.46 2.74 0.13
N SER A 120 -19.72 3.92 -0.43
CA SER A 120 -21.07 4.49 -0.53
C SER A 120 -21.34 5.06 -1.91
N GLY A 121 -22.62 5.06 -2.31
CA GLY A 121 -23.03 5.55 -3.61
C GLY A 121 -24.54 5.41 -3.81
N THR A 122 -25.03 5.88 -4.98
CA THR A 122 -26.41 5.71 -5.39
C THR A 122 -26.46 4.81 -6.62
N HIS A 123 -27.23 3.73 -6.57
CA HIS A 123 -27.36 2.78 -7.67
C HIS A 123 -28.20 3.36 -8.79
N THR A 124 -27.55 3.95 -9.80
CA THR A 124 -28.17 4.71 -10.90
C THR A 124 -27.92 4.12 -12.28
N GLY A 125 -27.09 3.10 -12.40
CA GLY A 125 -26.79 2.41 -13.66
C GLY A 125 -26.97 0.90 -13.54
N ILE A 126 -26.58 0.16 -14.57
CA ILE A 126 -26.60 -1.30 -14.53
C ILE A 126 -25.41 -1.79 -13.71
N PHE A 127 -25.67 -2.62 -12.68
CA PHE A 127 -24.66 -3.21 -11.81
C PHE A 127 -24.74 -4.73 -11.89
N PHE A 128 -23.77 -5.39 -12.50
CA PHE A 128 -23.77 -6.84 -12.79
C PHE A 128 -25.09 -7.34 -13.38
N GLY A 129 -25.66 -6.63 -14.36
CA GLY A 129 -26.94 -6.98 -15.00
C GLY A 129 -28.18 -6.55 -14.22
N ILE A 130 -28.05 -6.02 -13.02
CA ILE A 130 -29.15 -5.51 -12.19
C ILE A 130 -29.48 -4.08 -12.65
N PRO A 131 -30.74 -3.79 -13.05
CA PRO A 131 -31.15 -2.43 -13.41
C PRO A 131 -31.08 -1.48 -12.22
N ALA A 132 -30.87 -0.19 -12.50
CA ALA A 132 -30.82 0.85 -11.50
C ALA A 132 -32.04 0.85 -10.56
N THR A 133 -31.79 0.84 -9.27
CA THR A 133 -32.85 0.86 -8.24
C THR A 133 -33.09 2.25 -7.66
N GLY A 134 -32.17 3.20 -7.92
CA GLY A 134 -32.17 4.55 -7.33
C GLY A 134 -31.84 4.57 -5.83
N LYS A 135 -31.49 3.41 -5.25
CA LYS A 135 -31.21 3.29 -3.81
C LYS A 135 -29.81 3.77 -3.49
N LYS A 136 -29.67 4.37 -2.29
CA LYS A 136 -28.37 4.67 -1.70
C LYS A 136 -27.87 3.46 -0.95
N VAL A 137 -26.55 3.21 -1.03
CA VAL A 137 -25.87 2.17 -0.29
C VAL A 137 -24.71 2.76 0.50
N SER A 138 -24.42 2.15 1.64
CA SER A 138 -23.21 2.40 2.42
C SER A 138 -22.84 1.11 3.13
N ILE A 139 -21.73 0.51 2.71
CA ILE A 139 -21.25 -0.78 3.22
C ILE A 139 -19.84 -0.65 3.74
N ASP A 140 -19.56 -1.29 4.84
CA ASP A 140 -18.21 -1.48 5.38
C ASP A 140 -17.68 -2.84 4.98
N GLY A 141 -16.38 -2.92 4.74
CA GLY A 141 -15.74 -4.17 4.41
C GLY A 141 -14.27 -4.21 4.80
N VAL A 142 -13.72 -5.41 4.71
CA VAL A 142 -12.30 -5.69 4.92
C VAL A 142 -11.78 -6.44 3.72
N THR A 143 -10.60 -6.06 3.23
CA THR A 143 -9.89 -6.77 2.16
C THR A 143 -8.62 -7.41 2.73
N LEU A 144 -8.45 -8.70 2.48
CA LEU A 144 -7.16 -9.36 2.62
C LEU A 144 -6.39 -9.21 1.31
N VAL A 145 -5.14 -8.76 1.41
CA VAL A 145 -4.30 -8.45 0.25
C VAL A 145 -3.00 -9.23 0.33
N ARG A 146 -2.55 -9.74 -0.80
CA ARG A 146 -1.18 -10.24 -0.98
C ARG A 146 -0.48 -9.40 -2.04
N MET A 147 0.66 -8.85 -1.65
CA MET A 147 1.57 -8.12 -2.52
C MET A 147 2.62 -9.06 -3.11
N SER A 148 3.14 -8.74 -4.27
CA SER A 148 4.29 -9.41 -4.88
C SER A 148 5.14 -8.40 -5.61
N ASN A 149 6.41 -8.25 -5.20
CA ASN A 149 7.34 -7.28 -5.79
C ASN A 149 6.76 -5.86 -5.91
N GLY A 150 6.11 -5.38 -4.84
CA GLY A 150 5.49 -4.05 -4.78
C GLY A 150 4.20 -3.90 -5.60
N LYS A 151 3.62 -5.00 -6.09
CA LYS A 151 2.37 -5.02 -6.88
C LYS A 151 1.28 -5.80 -6.16
N ILE A 152 0.04 -5.47 -6.42
CA ILE A 152 -1.13 -6.20 -5.94
C ILE A 152 -1.22 -7.53 -6.69
N ALA A 153 -1.21 -8.65 -5.96
CA ALA A 153 -1.20 -9.99 -6.53
C ALA A 153 -2.49 -10.77 -6.22
N GLU A 154 -3.05 -10.56 -5.04
CA GLU A 154 -4.33 -11.18 -4.65
C GLU A 154 -5.12 -10.24 -3.75
N GLU A 155 -6.44 -10.29 -3.89
CA GLU A 155 -7.37 -9.63 -2.99
C GLU A 155 -8.59 -10.51 -2.70
N ARG A 156 -9.10 -10.39 -1.48
CA ARG A 156 -10.37 -10.98 -1.08
C ARG A 156 -11.13 -10.02 -0.20
N ASP A 157 -12.27 -9.55 -0.71
CA ASP A 157 -13.17 -8.67 0.03
C ASP A 157 -14.13 -9.48 0.90
N PHE A 158 -14.37 -8.97 2.11
CA PHE A 158 -15.38 -9.44 3.03
C PHE A 158 -16.26 -8.27 3.45
N PHE A 159 -17.54 -8.37 3.16
CA PHE A 159 -18.55 -7.41 3.58
C PHE A 159 -19.91 -8.12 3.75
N ASP A 160 -20.86 -7.46 4.38
CA ASP A 160 -22.20 -8.02 4.55
C ASP A 160 -22.98 -7.95 3.23
N ASN A 161 -22.97 -9.06 2.51
CA ASN A 161 -23.69 -9.19 1.23
C ASN A 161 -25.19 -9.10 1.40
N LEU A 162 -25.73 -9.59 2.53
CA LEU A 162 -27.18 -9.54 2.78
C LEU A 162 -27.61 -8.09 3.00
N ASP A 163 -26.86 -7.34 3.82
CA ASP A 163 -27.10 -5.92 4.03
C ASP A 163 -27.01 -5.14 2.73
N PHE A 164 -25.96 -5.37 1.91
CA PHE A 164 -25.79 -4.72 0.61
C PHE A 164 -26.98 -4.97 -0.32
N MET A 165 -27.43 -6.22 -0.45
CA MET A 165 -28.60 -6.56 -1.29
C MET A 165 -29.90 -5.98 -0.73
N THR A 166 -30.02 -5.87 0.61
CA THR A 166 -31.16 -5.24 1.27
C THR A 166 -31.19 -3.73 1.00
N GLN A 167 -30.04 -3.05 1.11
CA GLN A 167 -29.92 -1.64 0.80
C GLN A 167 -30.22 -1.33 -0.68
N LEU A 168 -29.85 -2.22 -1.59
CA LEU A 168 -30.24 -2.15 -3.01
C LEU A 168 -31.74 -2.38 -3.26
N GLY A 169 -32.47 -2.88 -2.27
CA GLY A 169 -33.89 -3.22 -2.41
C GLY A 169 -34.16 -4.54 -3.14
N LEU A 170 -33.15 -5.41 -3.21
CA LEU A 170 -33.24 -6.71 -3.90
C LEU A 170 -33.62 -7.84 -2.94
N MET A 171 -33.52 -7.60 -1.65
CA MET A 171 -33.90 -8.50 -0.57
C MET A 171 -34.88 -7.79 0.37
N PRO A 172 -35.84 -8.52 0.98
CA PRO A 172 -36.71 -7.94 2.02
C PRO A 172 -35.84 -7.43 3.18
N SER A 173 -36.18 -6.25 3.70
CA SER A 173 -35.59 -5.82 4.98
C SER A 173 -36.05 -6.78 6.08
N ALA A 174 -35.12 -7.22 6.94
CA ALA A 174 -35.51 -7.94 8.14
C ALA A 174 -36.52 -7.08 8.90
N GLY A 175 -37.74 -7.57 9.07
CA GLY A 175 -38.79 -6.85 9.77
C GLY A 175 -38.32 -6.44 11.17
N LYS A 176 -38.50 -5.16 11.48
CA LYS A 176 -38.32 -4.64 12.85
C LYS A 176 -39.47 -5.08 13.70
#